data_6eb4132d74e06d9fb62f11b50619c607
#
_entry.id   6eb4132d74e06d9fb62f11b50619c607
#
_cell.length_a   1.000
_cell.length_b   1.000
_cell.length_c   1.000
_cell.angle_alpha   90.00
_cell.angle_beta   90.00
_cell.angle_gamma   90.00
#
_symmetry.space_group_name_H-M   'P 1'
#
loop_
_entity.id
_entity.type
_entity.pdbx_description
1 polymer ?
#
loop_
_entity_poly.entity_id
_entity_poly.type
_entity_poly.pdbx_seq_one_letter_code
_entity_poly.pdbx_strand_id
1 'polypeptide(L)'
;MYKRQDRLGPERIDEGAYLWRSFIDSGVHVANCTDVPVEPINPIANFYAAVTRKTLAGLPSEGFEADQRMTRSEALLSLTQWNAYAVFMEETLGSISVCKAADMTVLSQDIMIVD
;
A
#
# COMPACT_ATOMS: atom_id res chain seq x y z
N MET A 1 -9.07 10.70 -6.59
CA MET A 1 -8.66 10.68 -5.17
C MET A 1 -9.27 11.83 -4.35
N TYR A 2 -9.24 13.06 -4.82
CA TYR A 2 -9.70 14.25 -4.05
C TYR A 2 -11.20 14.32 -3.70
N LYS A 3 -12.08 13.62 -4.40
CA LYS A 3 -13.54 13.70 -4.19
C LYS A 3 -14.03 13.26 -2.79
N ARG A 4 -13.31 12.37 -2.12
CA ARG A 4 -13.67 11.94 -0.76
C ARG A 4 -13.18 12.92 0.28
N GLN A 5 -12.00 13.47 0.09
CA GLN A 5 -11.41 14.49 0.97
C GLN A 5 -12.28 15.74 1.02
N ASP A 6 -12.72 16.22 -0.15
CA ASP A 6 -13.62 17.39 -0.24
C ASP A 6 -14.96 17.17 0.48
N ARG A 7 -15.43 15.91 0.52
CA ARG A 7 -16.70 15.57 1.20
C ARG A 7 -16.57 15.34 2.69
N LEU A 8 -15.43 14.83 3.16
CA LEU A 8 -15.20 14.57 4.56
C LEU A 8 -14.85 15.85 5.32
N GLY A 9 -14.11 16.75 4.68
CA GLY A 9 -13.50 17.92 5.30
C GLY A 9 -12.24 17.57 6.10
N PRO A 10 -11.41 18.58 6.38
CA PRO A 10 -10.09 18.36 7.00
C PRO A 10 -10.19 17.68 8.38
N GLU A 11 -11.09 18.14 9.24
CA GLU A 11 -11.24 17.59 10.60
C GLU A 11 -11.49 16.08 10.61
N ARG A 12 -12.42 15.59 9.78
CA ARG A 12 -12.75 14.15 9.73
C ARG A 12 -11.65 13.32 9.04
N ILE A 13 -10.84 13.94 8.19
CA ILE A 13 -9.68 13.29 7.60
C ILE A 13 -8.64 13.06 8.69
N ASP A 14 -8.27 14.11 9.41
CA ASP A 14 -7.29 14.06 10.50
C ASP A 14 -7.73 13.10 11.62
N GLU A 15 -9.03 13.07 11.94
CA GLU A 15 -9.57 12.23 13.01
C GLU A 15 -9.66 10.74 12.65
N GLY A 16 -9.84 10.36 11.40
CA GLY A 16 -10.17 8.97 11.15
C GLY A 16 -10.13 8.47 9.70
N ALA A 17 -9.59 9.23 8.74
CA ALA A 17 -9.53 8.78 7.35
C ALA A 17 -8.11 8.47 6.89
N TYR A 18 -7.94 7.34 6.21
CA TYR A 18 -6.65 6.93 5.61
C TYR A 18 -5.51 6.73 6.61
N LEU A 19 -5.79 6.26 7.81
CA LEU A 19 -4.88 6.09 8.95
C LEU A 19 -4.04 4.80 8.85
N TRP A 20 -3.35 4.57 7.76
CA TRP A 20 -2.64 3.30 7.52
C TRP A 20 -1.51 3.06 8.52
N ARG A 21 -0.72 4.08 8.86
CA ARG A 21 0.33 3.98 9.88
C ARG A 21 -0.26 3.58 11.24
N SER A 22 -1.33 4.24 11.64
CA SER A 22 -2.00 3.95 12.92
C SER A 22 -2.52 2.51 13.00
N PHE A 23 -3.06 1.98 11.89
CA PHE A 23 -3.47 0.57 11.83
C PHE A 23 -2.28 -0.39 11.93
N ILE A 24 -1.20 -0.14 11.19
CA ILE A 24 0.00 -0.97 11.21
C ILE A 24 0.64 -0.95 12.61
N ASP A 25 0.75 0.21 13.23
CA ASP A 25 1.31 0.38 14.58
C ASP A 25 0.45 -0.33 15.65
N SER A 26 -0.85 -0.50 15.41
CA SER A 26 -1.74 -1.31 16.27
C SER A 26 -1.59 -2.82 16.06
N GLY A 27 -0.74 -3.27 15.11
CA GLY A 27 -0.51 -4.67 14.78
C GLY A 27 -1.45 -5.25 13.72
N VAL A 28 -2.25 -4.42 13.07
CA VAL A 28 -3.15 -4.86 12.00
C VAL A 28 -2.40 -5.00 10.68
N HIS A 29 -2.63 -6.09 9.97
CA HIS A 29 -2.15 -6.29 8.60
C HIS A 29 -3.04 -5.51 7.62
N VAL A 30 -2.46 -4.52 6.94
CA VAL A 30 -3.16 -3.69 5.96
C VAL A 30 -2.99 -4.28 4.56
N ALA A 31 -3.96 -5.06 4.11
CA ALA A 31 -4.00 -5.57 2.74
C ALA A 31 -4.23 -4.42 1.74
N ASN A 32 -3.47 -4.39 0.65
CA ASN A 32 -3.48 -3.29 -0.32
C ASN A 32 -3.83 -3.79 -1.72
N CYS A 33 -4.69 -3.06 -2.42
CA CYS A 33 -5.07 -3.36 -3.79
C CYS A 33 -5.36 -2.07 -4.58
N THR A 34 -5.47 -2.20 -5.91
CA THR A 34 -5.81 -1.08 -6.80
C THR A 34 -7.31 -0.84 -6.92
N ASP A 35 -8.12 -1.80 -6.47
CA ASP A 35 -9.58 -1.76 -6.64
C ASP A 35 -9.97 -1.54 -8.13
N VAL A 36 -9.26 -2.23 -9.04
CA VAL A 36 -9.52 -2.11 -10.48
C VAL A 36 -11.00 -2.38 -10.81
N PRO A 37 -11.67 -1.55 -11.60
CA PRO A 37 -11.16 -0.47 -12.46
C PRO A 37 -11.15 0.94 -11.82
N VAL A 38 -11.26 1.05 -10.52
CA VAL A 38 -11.22 2.37 -9.82
C VAL A 38 -9.89 3.05 -10.02
N GLU A 39 -8.80 2.30 -9.87
CA GLU A 39 -7.44 2.72 -10.24
C GLU A 39 -6.84 1.75 -11.27
N PRO A 40 -5.82 2.16 -12.03
CA PRO A 40 -5.11 1.24 -12.93
C PRO A 40 -4.52 0.03 -12.20
N ILE A 41 -4.47 -1.10 -12.88
CA ILE A 41 -4.00 -2.38 -12.32
C ILE A 41 -2.51 -2.41 -11.92
N ASN A 42 -1.75 -1.35 -12.20
CA ASN A 42 -0.31 -1.30 -11.98
C ASN A 42 0.07 -1.34 -10.48
N PRO A 43 0.61 -2.45 -9.95
CA PRO A 43 0.94 -2.58 -8.53
C PRO A 43 2.14 -1.70 -8.13
N ILE A 44 3.03 -1.32 -9.05
CA ILE A 44 4.17 -0.44 -8.75
C ILE A 44 3.69 0.99 -8.48
N ALA A 45 2.69 1.47 -9.21
CA ALA A 45 2.05 2.75 -8.92
C ALA A 45 1.39 2.74 -7.54
N ASN A 46 0.80 1.62 -7.15
CA ASN A 46 0.20 1.43 -5.84
C ASN A 46 1.26 1.41 -4.72
N PHE A 47 2.37 0.69 -4.94
CA PHE A 47 3.53 0.72 -4.05
C PHE A 47 4.06 2.15 -3.86
N TYR A 48 4.27 2.90 -4.94
CA TYR A 48 4.71 4.29 -4.89
C TYR A 48 3.75 5.15 -4.06
N ALA A 49 2.45 5.04 -4.29
CA ALA A 49 1.44 5.78 -3.54
C ALA A 49 1.43 5.43 -2.04
N ALA A 50 1.64 4.15 -1.68
CA ALA A 50 1.71 3.71 -0.29
C ALA A 50 2.93 4.31 0.46
N VAL A 51 4.09 4.39 -0.20
CA VAL A 51 5.35 4.89 0.37
C VAL A 51 5.42 6.42 0.39
N THR A 52 4.88 7.09 -0.63
CA THR A 52 5.05 8.54 -0.80
C THR A 52 3.80 9.34 -0.43
N ARG A 53 2.63 8.72 -0.49
CA ARG A 53 1.32 9.39 -0.36
C ARG A 53 1.10 10.47 -1.43
N LYS A 54 1.71 10.29 -2.62
CA LYS A 54 1.64 11.20 -3.75
C LYS A 54 0.98 10.55 -4.96
N THR A 55 0.44 11.38 -5.84
CA THR A 55 0.08 10.97 -7.19
C THR A 55 1.35 10.70 -8.01
N LEU A 56 1.22 10.06 -9.18
CA LEU A 56 2.35 9.88 -10.11
C LEU A 56 2.91 11.22 -10.64
N ALA A 57 2.18 12.32 -10.50
CA ALA A 57 2.67 13.68 -10.79
C ALA A 57 3.45 14.29 -9.62
N GLY A 58 3.70 13.55 -8.52
CA GLY A 58 4.44 14.02 -7.36
C GLY A 58 3.66 14.95 -6.43
N LEU A 59 2.33 14.97 -6.53
CA LEU A 59 1.48 15.89 -5.77
C LEU A 59 0.63 15.17 -4.71
N PRO A 60 0.35 15.83 -3.56
CA PRO A 60 1.00 17.06 -3.06
C PRO A 60 2.50 16.83 -2.78
N SER A 61 3.31 17.87 -2.79
CA SER A 61 4.79 17.76 -2.68
C SER A 61 5.26 17.03 -1.43
N GLU A 62 4.56 17.24 -0.31
CA GLU A 62 4.87 16.57 0.97
C GLU A 62 4.18 15.21 1.15
N GLY A 63 3.26 14.87 0.25
CA GLY A 63 2.38 13.71 0.40
C GLY A 63 1.11 14.05 1.19
N PHE A 64 0.02 13.38 0.85
CA PHE A 64 -1.25 13.51 1.58
C PHE A 64 -1.17 12.70 2.87
N GLU A 65 -1.44 13.32 4.02
CA GLU A 65 -1.30 12.66 5.35
C GLU A 65 0.06 11.93 5.46
N ALA A 66 1.14 12.69 5.31
CA ALA A 66 2.49 12.15 5.17
C ALA A 66 2.93 11.26 6.32
N ASP A 67 2.41 11.51 7.53
CA ASP A 67 2.67 10.71 8.73
C ASP A 67 2.05 9.31 8.66
N GLN A 68 1.08 9.12 7.76
CA GLN A 68 0.43 7.85 7.51
C GLN A 68 1.09 7.02 6.39
N ARG A 69 2.33 7.35 5.99
CA ARG A 69 3.11 6.58 5.01
C ARG A 69 3.42 5.18 5.51
N MET A 70 3.47 4.25 4.60
CA MET A 70 4.11 2.95 4.83
C MET A 70 5.61 3.06 4.58
N THR A 71 6.40 2.29 5.31
CA THR A 71 7.78 1.99 4.89
C THR A 71 7.75 1.15 3.62
N ARG A 72 8.86 1.07 2.88
CA ARG A 72 8.95 0.22 1.68
C ARG A 72 8.69 -1.26 2.01
N SER A 73 9.18 -1.73 3.15
CA SER A 73 8.94 -3.10 3.61
C SER A 73 7.46 -3.36 3.87
N GLU A 74 6.77 -2.47 4.56
CA GLU A 74 5.34 -2.58 4.83
C GLU A 74 4.51 -2.49 3.55
N ALA A 75 4.88 -1.59 2.63
CA ALA A 75 4.23 -1.49 1.33
C ALA A 75 4.40 -2.77 0.49
N LEU A 76 5.57 -3.42 0.55
CA LEU A 76 5.78 -4.72 -0.09
C LEU A 76 4.95 -5.81 0.59
N LEU A 77 4.97 -5.89 1.92
CA LEU A 77 4.15 -6.83 2.69
C LEU A 77 2.66 -6.65 2.40
N SER A 78 2.18 -5.41 2.30
CA SER A 78 0.78 -5.10 2.02
C SER A 78 0.31 -5.57 0.65
N LEU A 79 1.21 -5.68 -0.32
CA LEU A 79 0.94 -6.20 -1.67
C LEU A 79 1.16 -7.71 -1.81
N THR A 80 1.73 -8.37 -0.80
CA THR A 80 2.13 -9.78 -0.86
C THR A 80 1.58 -10.59 0.34
N GLN A 81 2.33 -10.68 1.43
CA GLN A 81 1.99 -11.53 2.58
C GLN A 81 0.68 -11.12 3.27
N TRP A 82 0.45 -9.82 3.46
CA TRP A 82 -0.78 -9.36 4.11
C TRP A 82 -2.00 -9.57 3.24
N ASN A 83 -1.86 -9.54 1.90
CA ASN A 83 -2.93 -9.93 1.00
C ASN A 83 -3.22 -11.44 1.09
N ALA A 84 -2.18 -12.29 1.13
CA ALA A 84 -2.35 -13.72 1.31
C ALA A 84 -3.05 -14.04 2.65
N TYR A 85 -2.64 -13.36 3.73
CA TYR A 85 -3.28 -13.46 5.04
C TYR A 85 -4.76 -13.06 5.01
N ALA A 86 -5.09 -11.94 4.34
CA ALA A 86 -6.47 -11.45 4.25
C ALA A 86 -7.44 -12.42 3.55
N VAL A 87 -6.92 -13.33 2.73
CA VAL A 87 -7.70 -14.37 2.04
C VAL A 87 -7.45 -15.78 2.59
N PHE A 88 -6.79 -15.90 3.74
CA PHE A 88 -6.46 -17.18 4.40
C PHE A 88 -5.61 -18.12 3.55
N MET A 89 -4.67 -17.58 2.77
CA MET A 89 -3.75 -18.31 1.91
C MET A 89 -2.26 -18.09 2.27
N GLU A 90 -1.98 -17.58 3.44
CA GLU A 90 -0.62 -17.27 3.90
C GLU A 90 0.30 -18.49 3.98
N GLU A 91 -0.25 -19.68 4.12
CA GLU A 91 0.53 -20.94 4.11
C GLU A 91 0.97 -21.36 2.70
N THR A 92 0.31 -20.82 1.65
CA THR A 92 0.53 -21.22 0.26
C THR A 92 1.04 -20.11 -0.65
N LEU A 93 0.83 -18.86 -0.29
CA LEU A 93 1.13 -17.67 -1.11
C LEU A 93 1.83 -16.57 -0.30
N GLY A 94 2.20 -15.51 -0.97
CA GLY A 94 2.62 -14.23 -0.41
C GLY A 94 4.09 -14.13 -0.01
N SER A 95 4.86 -15.21 -0.04
CA SER A 95 6.29 -15.18 0.26
C SER A 95 7.07 -16.26 -0.49
N ILE A 96 8.36 -16.01 -0.73
CA ILE A 96 9.30 -17.00 -1.27
C ILE A 96 9.75 -17.89 -0.12
N SER A 97 9.06 -19.02 0.06
CA SER A 97 9.34 -19.99 1.12
C SER A 97 9.14 -21.42 0.60
N VAL A 98 9.81 -22.37 1.23
CA VAL A 98 9.65 -23.79 0.87
C VAL A 98 8.17 -24.18 1.02
N CYS A 99 7.67 -24.97 0.07
CA CYS A 99 6.29 -25.45 -0.02
C CYS A 99 5.23 -24.39 -0.38
N LYS A 100 5.61 -23.14 -0.67
CA LYS A 100 4.67 -22.16 -1.23
C LYS A 100 4.75 -22.12 -2.76
N ALA A 101 3.68 -21.61 -3.37
CA ALA A 101 3.63 -21.41 -4.81
C ALA A 101 4.74 -20.43 -5.25
N ALA A 102 5.39 -20.76 -6.35
CA ALA A 102 6.48 -19.98 -6.93
C ALA A 102 5.97 -18.84 -7.83
N ASP A 103 4.94 -18.12 -7.38
CA ASP A 103 4.41 -16.95 -8.07
C ASP A 103 5.33 -15.76 -7.79
N MET A 104 6.12 -15.38 -8.77
CA MET A 104 7.17 -14.38 -8.63
C MET A 104 7.12 -13.33 -9.73
N THR A 105 7.40 -12.08 -9.35
CA THR A 105 7.61 -10.99 -10.29
C THR A 105 9.08 -10.58 -10.28
N VAL A 106 9.71 -10.54 -11.45
CA VAL A 106 11.07 -10.02 -11.62
C VAL A 106 10.99 -8.56 -12.02
N LEU A 107 11.58 -7.70 -11.21
CA LEU A 107 11.61 -6.26 -11.43
C LEU A 107 12.92 -5.83 -12.09
N SER A 108 12.89 -4.77 -12.90
CA SER A 108 14.07 -4.19 -13.55
C SER A 108 14.98 -3.43 -12.59
N GLN A 109 14.46 -3.04 -11.43
CA GLN A 109 15.18 -2.28 -10.40
C GLN A 109 14.75 -2.76 -9.01
N ASP A 110 15.61 -2.55 -8.03
CA ASP A 110 15.28 -2.83 -6.63
C ASP A 110 14.38 -1.73 -6.07
N ILE A 111 13.08 -2.02 -5.93
CA ILE A 111 12.09 -1.07 -5.40
C ILE A 111 12.33 -0.71 -3.93
N MET A 112 13.22 -1.43 -3.23
CA MET A 112 13.55 -1.13 -1.84
C MET A 112 14.53 0.03 -1.70
N ILE A 113 15.28 0.37 -2.77
CA ILE A 113 16.33 1.39 -2.74
C ILE A 113 16.24 2.42 -3.87
N VAL A 114 15.52 2.14 -4.97
CA VAL A 114 15.37 3.08 -6.10
C VAL A 114 14.63 4.35 -5.65
N ASP A 115 15.02 5.51 -6.24
CA ASP A 115 14.40 6.80 -5.98
C ASP A 115 12.98 6.93 -6.57
#